data_2289b27071be274db2f1dbfef1d17ae4
#
_entry.id   2289b27071be274db2f1dbfef1d17ae4
#
_cell.length_a   1.000
_cell.length_b   1.000
_cell.length_c   1.000
_cell.angle_alpha   90.00
_cell.angle_beta   90.00
_cell.angle_gamma   90.00
#
_symmetry.space_group_name_H-M   'P 1'
#
loop_
_entity.id
_entity.type
_entity.pdbx_description
1 polymer ?
#
loop_
_entity_poly.entity_id
_entity_poly.type
_entity_poly.pdbx_seq_one_letter_code
_entity_poly.pdbx_strand_id
1 'polypeptide(L)'
;MLNLPVTEIFSSIQGEGPYVGVRQIFLRLPKCNISCPYCDTETKVPKKFRLEREPGSRIFEEMDNPISLPKLLELLETFDFSMHHSLSVTGGEPLLWVKELQILFPLIREKRLKIYLETNGTLPDQLLEVLPMIDIISMDIKLPFSGQSFWDVHESFLRSSLPKEVFVKIVVNEDTPQIDLENARDLIAGVNPSILTVLQPVTKTHGINAPNPCQLLEWQNFFLKKLNNVRVIPQTHVFMGQL
;
A
#
# COMPACT_ATOMS: atom_id res chain seq x y z
N MET A 1 17.39 -21.75 -5.45
CA MET A 1 16.06 -21.19 -5.72
C MET A 1 15.89 -19.93 -4.89
N LEU A 2 15.29 -18.90 -5.45
CA LEU A 2 15.01 -17.67 -4.70
C LEU A 2 13.81 -17.90 -3.80
N ASN A 3 13.89 -17.46 -2.55
CA ASN A 3 12.85 -17.61 -1.54
C ASN A 3 12.38 -16.22 -1.12
N LEU A 4 11.07 -16.04 -0.96
CA LEU A 4 10.46 -14.80 -0.51
C LEU A 4 9.90 -15.00 0.91
N PRO A 5 10.29 -14.16 1.87
CA PRO A 5 9.60 -14.13 3.16
C PRO A 5 8.21 -13.50 3.01
N VAL A 6 7.23 -14.13 3.62
CA VAL A 6 5.83 -13.71 3.59
C VAL A 6 5.34 -13.52 5.02
N THR A 7 4.44 -12.58 5.26
CA THR A 7 3.72 -12.44 6.53
C THR A 7 2.40 -13.16 6.46
N GLU A 8 1.62 -12.91 5.41
CA GLU A 8 0.32 -13.56 5.19
C GLU A 8 -0.13 -13.48 3.73
N ILE A 9 -1.00 -14.42 3.35
CA ILE A 9 -1.71 -14.46 2.07
C ILE A 9 -3.19 -14.67 2.36
N PHE A 10 -4.04 -13.82 1.80
CA PHE A 10 -5.49 -13.90 1.96
C PHE A 10 -6.22 -13.24 0.79
N SER A 11 -7.50 -13.57 0.62
CA SER A 11 -8.39 -12.88 -0.30
C SER A 11 -9.36 -12.02 0.48
N SER A 12 -9.41 -10.73 0.17
CA SER A 12 -10.27 -9.78 0.87
C SER A 12 -10.75 -8.66 -0.06
N ILE A 13 -11.54 -7.76 0.51
CA ILE A 13 -12.02 -6.55 -0.15
C ILE A 13 -11.05 -5.41 0.16
N GLN A 14 -10.56 -4.71 -0.88
CA GLN A 14 -9.73 -3.52 -0.71
C GLN A 14 -10.51 -2.47 0.07
N GLY A 15 -9.94 -2.04 1.17
CA GLY A 15 -10.56 -1.08 2.09
C GLY A 15 -10.00 0.33 2.03
N GLU A 16 -9.05 0.60 1.13
CA GLU A 16 -8.34 1.87 1.05
C GLU A 16 -8.29 2.42 -0.37
N GLY A 17 -8.11 3.72 -0.49
CA GLY A 17 -7.94 4.38 -1.77
C GLY A 17 -9.16 4.29 -2.70
N PRO A 18 -8.98 4.54 -4.01
CA PRO A 18 -10.07 4.55 -4.98
C PRO A 18 -10.65 3.16 -5.30
N TYR A 19 -9.96 2.12 -4.89
CA TYR A 19 -10.32 0.73 -5.15
C TYR A 19 -11.10 0.06 -4.01
N VAL A 20 -11.63 0.86 -3.08
CA VAL A 20 -12.57 0.39 -2.05
C VAL A 20 -13.68 -0.44 -2.68
N GLY A 21 -13.89 -1.65 -2.14
CA GLY A 21 -14.96 -2.56 -2.57
C GLY A 21 -14.55 -3.61 -3.60
N VAL A 22 -13.38 -3.48 -4.26
CA VAL A 22 -12.91 -4.53 -5.18
C VAL A 22 -12.25 -5.69 -4.41
N ARG A 23 -12.43 -6.90 -4.91
CA ARG A 23 -11.80 -8.09 -4.33
C ARG A 23 -10.37 -8.24 -4.84
N GLN A 24 -9.42 -8.43 -3.93
CA GLN A 24 -8.01 -8.63 -4.23
C GLN A 24 -7.45 -9.85 -3.49
N ILE A 25 -6.38 -10.44 -4.06
CA ILE A 25 -5.51 -11.33 -3.31
C ILE A 25 -4.44 -10.46 -2.67
N PHE A 26 -4.25 -10.56 -1.37
CA PHE A 26 -3.23 -9.83 -0.65
C PHE A 26 -2.02 -10.71 -0.38
N LEU A 27 -0.87 -10.27 -0.84
CA LEU A 27 0.44 -10.81 -0.50
C LEU A 27 1.14 -9.80 0.41
N ARG A 28 1.12 -10.03 1.71
CA ARG A 28 1.75 -9.17 2.70
C ARG A 28 3.17 -9.61 3.00
N LEU A 29 4.12 -8.73 2.76
CA LEU A 29 5.55 -8.98 2.96
C LEU A 29 6.03 -8.36 4.27
N PRO A 30 6.99 -9.03 4.95
CA PRO A 30 7.58 -8.49 6.17
C PRO A 30 8.63 -7.41 5.87
N LYS A 31 9.17 -6.80 6.91
CA LYS A 31 10.17 -5.73 6.91
C LYS A 31 9.68 -4.42 6.30
N CYS A 32 10.15 -3.36 6.88
CA CYS A 32 10.01 -2.00 6.37
C CYS A 32 11.32 -1.25 6.62
N ASN A 33 11.64 -0.30 5.76
CA ASN A 33 12.80 0.57 5.91
C ASN A 33 12.52 1.82 6.75
N ILE A 34 11.25 2.01 7.16
CA ILE A 34 10.81 3.09 8.03
C ILE A 34 9.97 2.52 9.18
N SER A 35 9.78 3.31 10.25
CA SER A 35 8.98 2.92 11.42
C SER A 35 7.97 4.00 11.75
N CYS A 36 6.74 3.87 11.22
CA CYS A 36 5.67 4.84 11.44
C CYS A 36 5.02 4.65 12.81
N PRO A 37 4.67 5.72 13.53
CA PRO A 37 4.07 5.65 14.87
C PRO A 37 2.65 5.04 14.88
N TYR A 38 1.96 5.07 13.73
CA TYR A 38 0.62 4.51 13.54
C TYR A 38 0.62 3.18 12.78
N CYS A 39 1.80 2.53 12.64
CA CYS A 39 1.90 1.29 11.88
C CYS A 39 1.15 0.14 12.58
N ASP A 40 0.29 -0.53 11.82
CA ASP A 40 -0.48 -1.70 12.24
C ASP A 40 0.12 -3.03 11.75
N THR A 41 1.18 -2.95 10.94
CA THR A 41 1.82 -4.10 10.33
C THR A 41 3.05 -4.54 11.10
N GLU A 42 3.13 -5.83 11.44
CA GLU A 42 4.33 -6.40 12.04
C GLU A 42 5.46 -6.47 10.99
N THR A 43 6.61 -5.85 11.31
CA THR A 43 7.75 -5.77 10.40
C THR A 43 8.77 -6.89 10.57
N LYS A 44 8.64 -7.74 11.60
CA LYS A 44 9.53 -8.88 11.79
C LYS A 44 9.24 -9.99 10.78
N VAL A 45 10.27 -10.68 10.31
CA VAL A 45 10.09 -11.88 9.49
C VAL A 45 9.59 -13.01 10.39
N PRO A 46 8.35 -13.49 10.20
CA PRO A 46 7.84 -14.59 11.02
C PRO A 46 8.50 -15.91 10.62
N LYS A 47 8.60 -16.86 11.58
CA LYS A 47 9.09 -18.21 11.29
C LYS A 47 8.14 -19.01 10.39
N LYS A 48 6.85 -18.70 10.48
CA LYS A 48 5.80 -19.22 9.64
C LYS A 48 4.91 -18.08 9.18
N PHE A 49 4.42 -18.13 7.95
CA PHE A 49 3.45 -17.18 7.46
C PHE A 49 2.02 -17.77 7.54
N ARG A 50 1.03 -16.88 7.50
CA ARG A 50 -0.37 -17.24 7.58
C ARG A 50 -1.01 -17.28 6.19
N LEU A 51 -1.72 -18.37 5.89
CA LEU A 51 -2.51 -18.51 4.66
C LEU A 51 -3.98 -18.70 5.00
N GLU A 52 -4.84 -17.78 4.55
CA GLU A 52 -6.29 -17.95 4.63
C GLU A 52 -6.79 -18.68 3.38
N ARG A 53 -7.18 -19.96 3.53
CA ARG A 53 -7.66 -20.75 2.39
C ARG A 53 -9.12 -20.45 2.04
N GLU A 54 -9.95 -20.24 3.05
CA GLU A 54 -11.35 -19.89 2.89
C GLU A 54 -11.53 -18.37 3.13
N PRO A 55 -11.72 -17.59 2.05
CA PRO A 55 -11.78 -16.13 2.15
C PRO A 55 -12.83 -15.64 3.14
N GLY A 56 -12.42 -14.73 4.03
CA GLY A 56 -13.27 -14.13 5.04
C GLY A 56 -13.54 -15.00 6.29
N SER A 57 -13.04 -16.23 6.33
CA SER A 57 -13.20 -17.12 7.49
C SER A 57 -12.38 -16.69 8.69
N ARG A 58 -11.27 -15.99 8.47
CA ARG A 58 -10.21 -15.65 9.45
C ARG A 58 -9.56 -16.88 10.09
N ILE A 59 -9.69 -18.04 9.43
CA ILE A 59 -9.01 -19.27 9.81
C ILE A 59 -7.74 -19.38 8.98
N PHE A 60 -6.60 -19.34 9.65
CA PHE A 60 -5.29 -19.35 9.01
C PHE A 60 -4.57 -20.66 9.21
N GLU A 61 -4.01 -21.17 8.11
CA GLU A 61 -3.02 -22.24 8.13
C GLU A 61 -1.62 -21.64 8.24
N GLU A 62 -0.77 -22.21 9.07
CA GLU A 62 0.62 -21.81 9.19
C GLU A 62 1.49 -22.57 8.18
N MET A 63 2.23 -21.81 7.39
CA MET A 63 3.11 -22.32 6.35
C MET A 63 4.57 -21.98 6.66
N ASP A 64 5.51 -22.83 6.25
CA ASP A 64 6.95 -22.61 6.45
C ASP A 64 7.46 -21.37 5.70
N ASN A 65 8.31 -20.57 6.34
CA ASN A 65 8.82 -19.30 5.85
C ASN A 65 10.37 -19.25 5.95
N PRO A 66 11.12 -18.77 4.92
CA PRO A 66 10.63 -18.22 3.65
C PRO A 66 10.17 -19.31 2.68
N ILE A 67 9.25 -18.93 1.76
CA ILE A 67 8.70 -19.84 0.75
C ILE A 67 9.44 -19.67 -0.59
N SER A 68 9.66 -20.77 -1.33
CA SER A 68 10.22 -20.69 -2.68
C SER A 68 9.20 -20.08 -3.66
N LEU A 69 9.67 -19.31 -4.65
CA LEU A 69 8.78 -18.64 -5.61
C LEU A 69 7.87 -19.60 -6.38
N PRO A 70 8.32 -20.81 -6.85
CA PRO A 70 7.41 -21.77 -7.46
C PRO A 70 6.28 -22.21 -6.53
N LYS A 71 6.60 -22.48 -5.26
CA LYS A 71 5.59 -22.88 -4.29
C LYS A 71 4.64 -21.74 -3.94
N LEU A 72 5.14 -20.51 -3.87
CA LEU A 72 4.30 -19.32 -3.70
C LEU A 72 3.31 -19.16 -4.86
N LEU A 73 3.78 -19.34 -6.11
CA LEU A 73 2.90 -19.27 -7.28
C LEU A 73 1.81 -20.35 -7.22
N GLU A 74 2.16 -21.61 -6.89
CA GLU A 74 1.17 -22.67 -6.69
C GLU A 74 0.12 -22.30 -5.63
N LEU A 75 0.53 -21.65 -4.54
CA LEU A 75 -0.41 -21.21 -3.49
C LEU A 75 -1.31 -20.08 -3.99
N LEU A 76 -0.75 -19.09 -4.71
CA LEU A 76 -1.55 -18.00 -5.26
C LEU A 76 -2.56 -18.52 -6.29
N GLU A 77 -2.21 -19.53 -7.08
CA GLU A 77 -3.11 -20.17 -8.06
C GLU A 77 -4.25 -20.98 -7.41
N THR A 78 -4.23 -21.22 -6.09
CA THR A 78 -5.39 -21.80 -5.39
C THR A 78 -6.56 -20.81 -5.29
N PHE A 79 -6.30 -19.51 -5.43
CA PHE A 79 -7.34 -18.50 -5.54
C PHE A 79 -7.78 -18.40 -7.01
N ASP A 80 -9.09 -18.31 -7.24
CA ASP A 80 -9.61 -18.07 -8.59
C ASP A 80 -9.29 -16.64 -9.04
N PHE A 81 -8.28 -16.48 -9.90
CA PHE A 81 -7.84 -15.16 -10.38
C PHE A 81 -8.94 -14.40 -11.14
N SER A 82 -9.91 -15.11 -11.75
CA SER A 82 -11.01 -14.48 -12.47
C SER A 82 -11.97 -13.71 -11.56
N MET A 83 -11.99 -14.05 -10.27
CA MET A 83 -12.81 -13.40 -9.26
C MET A 83 -12.09 -12.22 -8.56
N HIS A 84 -10.82 -11.98 -8.90
CA HIS A 84 -9.99 -10.97 -8.25
C HIS A 84 -9.57 -9.87 -9.23
N HIS A 85 -9.63 -8.63 -8.76
CA HIS A 85 -9.20 -7.47 -9.54
C HIS A 85 -7.68 -7.48 -9.77
N SER A 86 -6.91 -7.84 -8.75
CA SER A 86 -5.44 -7.81 -8.77
C SER A 86 -4.82 -8.61 -7.62
N LEU A 87 -3.52 -8.88 -7.74
CA LEU A 87 -2.65 -9.21 -6.62
C LEU A 87 -2.18 -7.90 -5.98
N SER A 88 -2.64 -7.62 -4.76
CA SER A 88 -2.14 -6.51 -3.94
C SER A 88 -0.89 -6.97 -3.19
N VAL A 89 0.25 -6.41 -3.56
CA VAL A 89 1.53 -6.66 -2.88
C VAL A 89 1.76 -5.51 -1.90
N THR A 90 1.73 -5.83 -0.63
CA THR A 90 1.67 -4.89 0.50
C THR A 90 2.54 -5.36 1.67
N GLY A 91 2.37 -4.78 2.83
CA GLY A 91 2.99 -5.22 4.09
C GLY A 91 3.83 -4.15 4.74
N GLY A 92 5.10 -4.45 5.05
CA GLY A 92 6.07 -3.44 5.44
C GLY A 92 6.39 -2.54 4.25
N GLU A 93 7.49 -2.83 3.54
CA GLU A 93 7.78 -2.20 2.25
C GLU A 93 8.11 -3.29 1.22
N PRO A 94 7.22 -3.53 0.24
CA PRO A 94 7.41 -4.58 -0.76
C PRO A 94 8.68 -4.42 -1.60
N LEU A 95 9.08 -3.19 -1.91
CA LEU A 95 10.25 -2.92 -2.76
C LEU A 95 11.59 -3.30 -2.10
N LEU A 96 11.62 -3.63 -0.82
CA LEU A 96 12.78 -4.28 -0.20
C LEU A 96 13.07 -5.68 -0.79
N TRP A 97 12.07 -6.29 -1.44
CA TRP A 97 12.12 -7.62 -2.03
C TRP A 97 12.13 -7.57 -3.56
N VAL A 98 12.65 -6.50 -4.13
CA VAL A 98 12.61 -6.22 -5.58
C VAL A 98 13.14 -7.38 -6.42
N LYS A 99 14.20 -8.07 -6.00
CA LYS A 99 14.78 -9.22 -6.73
C LYS A 99 13.81 -10.39 -6.87
N GLU A 100 13.06 -10.66 -5.82
CA GLU A 100 12.03 -11.70 -5.79
C GLU A 100 10.81 -11.28 -6.62
N LEU A 101 10.42 -10.01 -6.52
CA LEU A 101 9.30 -9.44 -7.26
C LEU A 101 9.56 -9.37 -8.77
N GLN A 102 10.81 -9.14 -9.22
CA GLN A 102 11.21 -9.20 -10.62
C GLN A 102 10.94 -10.58 -11.26
N ILE A 103 10.97 -11.64 -10.46
CA ILE A 103 10.67 -13.00 -10.92
C ILE A 103 9.18 -13.33 -10.78
N LEU A 104 8.58 -12.94 -9.66
CA LEU A 104 7.18 -13.25 -9.37
C LEU A 104 6.20 -12.51 -10.30
N PHE A 105 6.39 -11.22 -10.53
CA PHE A 105 5.43 -10.38 -11.27
C PHE A 105 5.18 -10.84 -12.70
N PRO A 106 6.20 -11.19 -13.51
CA PRO A 106 5.97 -11.74 -14.85
C PRO A 106 5.08 -12.99 -14.81
N LEU A 107 5.32 -13.91 -13.87
CA LEU A 107 4.57 -15.17 -13.74
C LEU A 107 3.09 -14.91 -13.42
N ILE A 108 2.81 -13.92 -12.55
CA ILE A 108 1.44 -13.51 -12.24
C ILE A 108 0.76 -12.87 -13.46
N ARG A 109 1.48 -12.02 -14.19
CA ARG A 109 0.93 -11.34 -15.38
C ARG A 109 0.63 -12.32 -16.51
N GLU A 110 1.41 -13.37 -16.69
CA GLU A 110 1.09 -14.47 -17.62
C GLU A 110 -0.26 -15.12 -17.32
N LYS A 111 -0.67 -15.13 -16.06
CA LYS A 111 -2.01 -15.58 -15.61
C LYS A 111 -3.10 -14.51 -15.74
N ARG A 112 -2.78 -13.34 -16.33
CA ARG A 112 -3.68 -12.20 -16.56
C ARG A 112 -4.24 -11.53 -15.29
N LEU A 113 -3.59 -11.71 -14.16
CA LEU A 113 -3.89 -10.97 -12.93
C LEU A 113 -3.05 -9.69 -12.89
N LYS A 114 -3.69 -8.56 -12.61
CA LYS A 114 -3.00 -7.26 -12.46
C LYS A 114 -2.16 -7.25 -11.20
N ILE A 115 -1.08 -6.46 -11.23
CA ILE A 115 -0.24 -6.16 -10.06
C ILE A 115 -0.63 -4.79 -9.49
N TYR A 116 -1.03 -4.79 -8.24
CA TYR A 116 -1.32 -3.60 -7.44
C TYR A 116 -0.24 -3.50 -6.35
N LEU A 117 0.56 -2.43 -6.38
CA LEU A 117 1.64 -2.20 -5.42
C LEU A 117 1.21 -1.18 -4.37
N GLU A 118 1.26 -1.54 -3.09
CA GLU A 118 1.16 -0.61 -1.97
C GLU A 118 2.56 -0.35 -1.41
N THR A 119 3.00 0.90 -1.42
CA THR A 119 4.37 1.27 -1.05
C THR A 119 4.43 2.58 -0.30
N ASN A 120 5.42 2.71 0.57
CA ASN A 120 5.71 3.96 1.29
C ASN A 120 6.42 5.03 0.43
N GLY A 121 6.70 4.72 -0.84
CA GLY A 121 7.27 5.68 -1.80
C GLY A 121 8.70 6.14 -1.51
N THR A 122 9.50 5.36 -0.77
CA THR A 122 10.87 5.77 -0.41
C THR A 122 11.96 5.05 -1.17
N LEU A 123 11.61 4.17 -2.13
CA LEU A 123 12.55 3.34 -2.88
C LEU A 123 12.36 3.51 -4.41
N PRO A 124 12.67 4.71 -4.98
CA PRO A 124 12.45 4.99 -6.40
C PRO A 124 13.29 4.12 -7.34
N ASP A 125 14.53 3.79 -6.98
CA ASP A 125 15.40 2.96 -7.81
C ASP A 125 14.86 1.53 -7.93
N GLN A 126 14.40 0.95 -6.81
CA GLN A 126 13.76 -0.36 -6.78
C GLN A 126 12.42 -0.38 -7.53
N LEU A 127 11.67 0.72 -7.49
CA LEU A 127 10.47 0.84 -8.31
C LEU A 127 10.78 0.67 -9.78
N LEU A 128 11.81 1.35 -10.31
CA LEU A 128 12.17 1.31 -11.72
C LEU A 128 12.46 -0.11 -12.21
N GLU A 129 13.02 -0.97 -11.35
CA GLU A 129 13.33 -2.36 -11.67
C GLU A 129 12.09 -3.23 -11.94
N VAL A 130 10.93 -2.90 -11.32
CA VAL A 130 9.69 -3.67 -11.44
C VAL A 130 8.55 -2.88 -12.09
N LEU A 131 8.74 -1.59 -12.35
CA LEU A 131 7.72 -0.70 -12.89
C LEU A 131 7.03 -1.23 -14.17
N PRO A 132 7.73 -1.81 -15.16
CA PRO A 132 7.06 -2.33 -16.36
C PRO A 132 5.98 -3.37 -16.06
N MET A 133 6.09 -4.09 -14.97
CA MET A 133 5.21 -5.20 -14.58
C MET A 133 4.06 -4.78 -13.67
N ILE A 134 4.11 -3.57 -13.09
CA ILE A 134 3.07 -3.03 -12.21
C ILE A 134 1.96 -2.39 -13.05
N ASP A 135 0.72 -2.55 -12.64
CA ASP A 135 -0.44 -1.92 -13.26
C ASP A 135 -0.94 -0.71 -12.45
N ILE A 136 -0.97 -0.81 -11.13
CA ILE A 136 -1.50 0.22 -10.23
C ILE A 136 -0.53 0.43 -9.07
N ILE A 137 -0.29 1.68 -8.71
CA ILE A 137 0.55 2.08 -7.58
C ILE A 137 -0.28 2.88 -6.57
N SER A 138 -0.42 2.35 -5.36
CA SER A 138 -0.88 3.07 -4.17
C SER A 138 0.34 3.59 -3.42
N MET A 139 0.68 4.85 -3.67
CA MET A 139 1.83 5.48 -3.02
C MET A 139 1.40 6.20 -1.74
N ASP A 140 1.92 5.78 -0.60
CA ASP A 140 1.66 6.42 0.68
C ASP A 140 2.74 7.48 0.97
N ILE A 141 2.43 8.76 0.78
CA ILE A 141 3.31 9.84 1.21
C ILE A 141 3.34 9.87 2.73
N LYS A 142 4.50 9.54 3.30
CA LYS A 142 4.73 9.55 4.74
C LYS A 142 5.09 10.96 5.19
N LEU A 143 4.17 11.56 5.95
CA LEU A 143 4.43 12.85 6.60
C LEU A 143 5.58 12.70 7.62
N PRO A 144 6.34 13.76 7.90
CA PRO A 144 7.47 13.69 8.83
C PRO A 144 7.07 13.15 10.21
N PHE A 145 7.90 12.26 10.74
CA PHE A 145 7.75 11.73 12.10
C PHE A 145 9.15 11.44 12.70
N SER A 146 9.28 11.58 14.00
CA SER A 146 10.53 11.32 14.71
C SER A 146 11.76 12.00 14.10
N GLY A 147 11.58 13.21 13.53
CA GLY A 147 12.66 13.99 12.89
C GLY A 147 13.07 13.50 11.50
N GLN A 148 12.39 12.51 10.93
CA GLN A 148 12.63 12.03 9.56
C GLN A 148 11.66 12.70 8.57
N SER A 149 12.18 13.08 7.42
CA SER A 149 11.43 13.66 6.30
C SER A 149 11.83 12.96 4.99
N PHE A 150 10.87 12.76 4.09
CA PHE A 150 11.05 11.99 2.87
C PHE A 150 10.67 12.79 1.60
N TRP A 151 10.59 14.13 1.66
CA TRP A 151 10.05 14.95 0.58
C TRP A 151 10.73 14.72 -0.77
N ASP A 152 12.08 14.80 -0.81
CA ASP A 152 12.84 14.69 -2.06
C ASP A 152 12.71 13.27 -2.68
N VAL A 153 12.74 12.24 -1.83
CA VAL A 153 12.62 10.87 -2.31
C VAL A 153 11.19 10.55 -2.75
N HIS A 154 10.18 11.09 -2.06
CA HIS A 154 8.77 10.98 -2.47
C HIS A 154 8.51 11.68 -3.80
N GLU A 155 9.08 12.86 -4.03
CA GLU A 155 8.96 13.55 -5.32
C GLU A 155 9.57 12.69 -6.44
N SER A 156 10.79 12.19 -6.24
CA SER A 156 11.47 11.30 -7.20
C SER A 156 10.64 10.05 -7.49
N PHE A 157 10.12 9.39 -6.45
CA PHE A 157 9.28 8.22 -6.59
C PHE A 157 7.99 8.50 -7.38
N LEU A 158 7.29 9.58 -7.03
CA LEU A 158 6.04 9.95 -7.68
C LEU A 158 6.26 10.28 -9.16
N ARG A 159 7.35 11.00 -9.50
CA ARG A 159 7.73 11.25 -10.90
C ARG A 159 7.98 9.96 -11.66
N SER A 160 8.71 9.01 -11.05
CA SER A 160 8.98 7.70 -11.65
C SER A 160 7.70 6.86 -11.84
N SER A 161 6.68 7.08 -11.03
CA SER A 161 5.40 6.35 -11.07
C SER A 161 4.46 6.81 -12.20
N LEU A 162 4.66 8.00 -12.78
CA LEU A 162 3.74 8.61 -13.75
C LEU A 162 3.41 7.77 -15.00
N PRO A 163 4.27 6.87 -15.50
CA PRO A 163 3.93 5.97 -16.61
C PRO A 163 2.84 4.92 -16.26
N LYS A 164 2.46 4.82 -14.99
CA LYS A 164 1.48 3.86 -14.48
C LYS A 164 0.26 4.57 -13.90
N GLU A 165 -0.79 3.80 -13.65
CA GLU A 165 -1.88 4.30 -12.84
C GLU A 165 -1.38 4.48 -11.40
N VAL A 166 -1.23 5.72 -10.96
CA VAL A 166 -0.77 6.05 -9.62
C VAL A 166 -1.77 6.94 -8.91
N PHE A 167 -2.01 6.67 -7.66
CA PHE A 167 -2.67 7.59 -6.75
C PHE A 167 -1.85 7.73 -5.46
N VAL A 168 -2.03 8.85 -4.81
CA VAL A 168 -1.34 9.18 -3.56
C VAL A 168 -2.30 9.03 -2.39
N LYS A 169 -1.82 8.40 -1.33
CA LYS A 169 -2.48 8.32 -0.03
C LYS A 169 -1.66 9.07 1.01
N ILE A 170 -2.34 9.82 1.87
CA ILE A 170 -1.73 10.56 2.99
C ILE A 170 -2.54 10.20 4.23
N VAL A 171 -1.91 9.50 5.17
CA VAL A 171 -2.53 9.19 6.46
C VAL A 171 -2.46 10.44 7.34
N VAL A 172 -3.62 10.85 7.87
CA VAL A 172 -3.77 12.06 8.69
C VAL A 172 -4.42 11.75 10.02
N ASN A 173 -3.99 12.45 11.08
CA ASN A 173 -4.53 12.36 12.43
C ASN A 173 -4.88 13.76 12.95
N GLU A 174 -5.50 13.88 14.14
CA GLU A 174 -5.94 15.15 14.71
C GLU A 174 -4.80 16.16 14.91
N ASP A 175 -3.56 15.70 15.12
CA ASP A 175 -2.38 16.49 15.39
C ASP A 175 -1.51 16.73 14.13
N THR A 176 -1.97 16.34 12.94
CA THR A 176 -1.19 16.51 11.70
C THR A 176 -0.85 17.97 11.47
N PRO A 177 0.45 18.35 11.39
CA PRO A 177 0.86 19.74 11.21
C PRO A 177 0.44 20.30 9.86
N GLN A 178 -0.07 21.52 9.85
CA GLN A 178 -0.47 22.22 8.61
C GLN A 178 0.68 22.32 7.61
N ILE A 179 1.91 22.56 8.07
CA ILE A 179 3.09 22.69 7.20
C ILE A 179 3.39 21.37 6.46
N ASP A 180 3.12 20.21 7.06
CA ASP A 180 3.34 18.93 6.41
C ASP A 180 2.29 18.67 5.32
N LEU A 181 1.04 19.11 5.55
CA LEU A 181 -0.01 19.11 4.53
C LEU A 181 0.33 20.06 3.38
N GLU A 182 0.90 21.23 3.67
CA GLU A 182 1.38 22.17 2.64
C GLU A 182 2.47 21.55 1.78
N ASN A 183 3.48 20.97 2.39
CA ASN A 183 4.58 20.31 1.68
C ASN A 183 4.08 19.15 0.82
N ALA A 184 3.21 18.30 1.36
CA ALA A 184 2.63 17.17 0.60
C ALA A 184 1.81 17.66 -0.60
N ARG A 185 0.92 18.64 -0.40
CA ARG A 185 0.12 19.23 -1.47
C ARG A 185 1.00 19.82 -2.57
N ASP A 186 2.02 20.58 -2.18
CA ASP A 186 2.87 21.33 -3.10
C ASP A 186 3.80 20.39 -3.88
N LEU A 187 4.28 19.31 -3.24
CA LEU A 187 4.98 18.23 -3.90
C LEU A 187 4.11 17.58 -5.00
N ILE A 188 2.87 17.18 -4.66
CA ILE A 188 1.98 16.53 -5.62
C ILE A 188 1.65 17.49 -6.77
N ALA A 189 1.32 18.75 -6.46
CA ALA A 189 1.02 19.78 -7.46
C ALA A 189 2.21 20.04 -8.40
N GLY A 190 3.44 20.01 -7.88
CA GLY A 190 4.69 20.17 -8.65
C GLY A 190 5.00 18.99 -9.57
N VAL A 191 4.46 17.81 -9.29
CA VAL A 191 4.60 16.63 -10.13
C VAL A 191 3.45 16.55 -11.15
N ASN A 192 2.22 16.46 -10.69
CA ASN A 192 1.01 16.48 -11.52
C ASN A 192 -0.23 16.74 -10.65
N PRO A 193 -0.90 17.92 -10.77
CA PRO A 193 -2.06 18.26 -9.96
C PRO A 193 -3.31 17.40 -10.22
N SER A 194 -3.31 16.57 -11.26
CA SER A 194 -4.43 15.65 -11.59
C SER A 194 -4.31 14.29 -10.92
N ILE A 195 -3.22 14.00 -10.24
CA ILE A 195 -3.08 12.75 -9.48
C ILE A 195 -4.17 12.70 -8.40
N LEU A 196 -4.91 11.59 -8.37
CA LEU A 196 -5.86 11.36 -7.29
C LEU A 196 -5.12 11.32 -5.96
N THR A 197 -5.50 12.19 -5.05
CA THR A 197 -4.96 12.28 -3.69
C THR A 197 -6.03 11.88 -2.68
N VAL A 198 -5.71 10.93 -1.83
CA VAL A 198 -6.58 10.43 -0.77
C VAL A 198 -6.05 10.89 0.58
N LEU A 199 -6.82 11.71 1.28
CA LEU A 199 -6.63 11.98 2.70
C LEU A 199 -7.31 10.84 3.47
N GLN A 200 -6.50 10.01 4.14
CA GLN A 200 -6.98 8.87 4.90
C GLN A 200 -6.92 9.16 6.39
N PRO A 201 -8.08 9.37 7.06
CA PRO A 201 -8.09 9.47 8.52
C PRO A 201 -7.52 8.20 9.13
N VAL A 202 -6.61 8.35 10.10
CA VAL A 202 -6.10 7.19 10.86
C VAL A 202 -7.26 6.50 11.59
N THR A 203 -7.30 5.17 11.57
CA THR A 203 -8.14 4.43 12.49
C THR A 203 -7.53 4.55 13.89
N LYS A 204 -8.35 4.87 14.88
CA LYS A 204 -7.87 5.09 16.25
C LYS A 204 -7.02 3.90 16.73
N THR A 205 -5.75 4.15 16.96
CA THR A 205 -4.77 3.14 17.39
C THR A 205 -3.68 3.76 18.24
N HIS A 206 -3.15 3.05 19.22
CA HIS A 206 -2.00 3.48 20.05
C HIS A 206 -2.11 4.91 20.63
N GLY A 207 -3.33 5.37 20.93
CA GLY A 207 -3.57 6.72 21.46
C GLY A 207 -3.59 7.83 20.40
N ILE A 208 -3.45 7.51 19.11
CA ILE A 208 -3.57 8.46 17.99
C ILE A 208 -5.05 8.52 17.58
N ASN A 209 -5.62 9.73 17.55
CA ASN A 209 -7.00 9.94 17.20
C ASN A 209 -7.16 10.40 15.75
N ALA A 210 -8.29 10.03 15.14
CA ALA A 210 -8.67 10.55 13.84
C ALA A 210 -8.99 12.05 13.92
N PRO A 211 -8.77 12.80 12.81
CA PRO A 211 -9.20 14.18 12.71
C PRO A 211 -10.72 14.29 12.89
N ASN A 212 -11.18 15.43 13.43
CA ASN A 212 -12.61 15.68 13.48
C ASN A 212 -13.18 16.01 12.07
N PRO A 213 -14.52 15.95 11.87
CA PRO A 213 -15.12 16.18 10.56
C PRO A 213 -14.80 17.56 9.96
N CYS A 214 -14.68 18.61 10.77
CA CYS A 214 -14.36 19.96 10.29
C CYS A 214 -12.94 20.01 9.74
N GLN A 215 -11.94 19.45 10.45
CA GLN A 215 -10.56 19.37 9.99
C GLN A 215 -10.46 18.64 8.64
N LEU A 216 -11.18 17.53 8.47
CA LEU A 216 -11.14 16.77 7.20
C LEU A 216 -11.66 17.60 6.03
N LEU A 217 -12.76 18.34 6.20
CA LEU A 217 -13.30 19.24 5.16
C LEU A 217 -12.38 20.42 4.89
N GLU A 218 -11.79 21.01 5.92
CA GLU A 218 -10.83 22.10 5.80
C GLU A 218 -9.59 21.65 5.01
N TRP A 219 -9.03 20.48 5.32
CA TRP A 219 -7.87 19.93 4.62
C TRP A 219 -8.21 19.54 3.18
N GLN A 220 -9.37 18.92 2.94
CA GLN A 220 -9.81 18.64 1.58
C GLN A 220 -9.91 19.92 0.75
N ASN A 221 -10.56 20.96 1.28
CA ASN A 221 -10.65 22.26 0.63
C ASN A 221 -9.26 22.88 0.40
N PHE A 222 -8.35 22.73 1.37
CA PHE A 222 -6.99 23.25 1.26
C PHE A 222 -6.22 22.57 0.12
N PHE A 223 -6.33 21.24 -0.02
CA PHE A 223 -5.71 20.49 -1.12
C PHE A 223 -6.34 20.86 -2.48
N LEU A 224 -7.66 20.98 -2.56
CA LEU A 224 -8.39 21.34 -3.78
C LEU A 224 -8.05 22.74 -4.33
N LYS A 225 -7.38 23.60 -3.57
CA LYS A 225 -6.86 24.89 -4.09
C LYS A 225 -5.74 24.72 -5.13
N LYS A 226 -5.03 23.58 -5.12
CA LYS A 226 -3.92 23.29 -6.03
C LYS A 226 -4.06 21.96 -6.77
N LEU A 227 -4.86 21.02 -6.28
CA LEU A 227 -5.05 19.70 -6.86
C LEU A 227 -6.47 19.55 -7.42
N ASN A 228 -6.61 18.78 -8.50
CA ASN A 228 -7.88 18.63 -9.22
C ASN A 228 -8.76 17.49 -8.66
N ASN A 229 -8.18 16.54 -7.93
CA ASN A 229 -8.89 15.33 -7.49
C ASN A 229 -8.43 14.92 -6.09
N VAL A 230 -9.21 15.30 -5.08
CA VAL A 230 -8.93 15.01 -3.67
C VAL A 230 -10.13 14.34 -3.02
N ARG A 231 -9.91 13.21 -2.38
CA ARG A 231 -10.95 12.44 -1.68
C ARG A 231 -10.55 12.22 -0.22
N VAL A 232 -11.54 12.15 0.64
CA VAL A 232 -11.38 11.65 2.02
C VAL A 232 -11.93 10.24 2.04
N ILE A 233 -11.08 9.25 2.28
CA ILE A 233 -11.46 7.83 2.30
C ILE A 233 -10.86 7.19 3.55
N PRO A 234 -11.68 6.74 4.51
CA PRO A 234 -11.20 6.02 5.68
C PRO A 234 -10.84 4.57 5.33
N GLN A 235 -10.24 3.83 6.27
CA GLN A 235 -10.03 2.39 6.17
C GLN A 235 -11.37 1.65 6.27
N THR A 236 -12.02 1.41 5.14
CA THR A 236 -13.39 0.85 5.09
C THR A 236 -13.42 -0.65 5.42
N HIS A 237 -12.31 -1.39 5.23
CA HIS A 237 -12.21 -2.79 5.62
C HIS A 237 -12.50 -2.99 7.12
N VAL A 238 -12.13 -2.03 7.96
CA VAL A 238 -12.42 -2.06 9.41
C VAL A 238 -13.92 -2.14 9.68
N PHE A 239 -14.74 -1.34 8.96
CA PHE A 239 -16.21 -1.35 9.11
C PHE A 239 -16.85 -2.64 8.59
N MET A 240 -16.23 -3.25 7.59
CA MET A 240 -16.72 -4.51 7.02
C MET A 240 -16.22 -5.74 7.79
N GLY A 241 -15.39 -5.55 8.81
CA GLY A 241 -14.73 -6.64 9.51
C GLY A 241 -13.79 -7.45 8.59
N GLN A 242 -13.24 -6.85 7.53
CA GLN A 242 -12.27 -7.44 6.62
C GLN A 242 -10.83 -7.24 7.14
N LEU A 243 -9.87 -8.01 6.58
CA LEU A 243 -8.43 -7.88 6.88
C LEU A 243 -7.82 -6.74 6.08
#